data_47c517d5d981b6c80e0536c678a8c90d
#
_entry.id   47c517d5d981b6c80e0536c678a8c90d
#
_cell.length_a   1.000
_cell.length_b   1.000
_cell.length_c   1.000
_cell.angle_alpha   90.00
_cell.angle_beta   90.00
_cell.angle_gamma   90.00
#
_symmetry.space_group_name_H-M   'P 1'
#
loop_
_entity.id
_entity.type
_entity.pdbx_description
1 polymer ?
#
loop_
_entity_poly.entity_id
_entity_poly.type
_entity_poly.pdbx_seq_one_letter_code
_entity_poly.pdbx_strand_id
1 'polypeptide(L)'
;MLSSLSALPVHLYRCLSCGREGLTQAPGREQGSAADRVYCPSCGQIYPITASGAVDFIGSSSDLHLTPAQAIAHLPGFAWGYDRLWRPWALSLLTGESFGSEREGQLLAELVGEEDPILDLGTAGGYWSRLILARDPQRTVIGLDNAAGVLAEAAQQAQPHWQHYSLMRARAEQLPLASGTFGAVISGATLNELPLDPCLREIARVLKPGGAFVSMHSQQVQGWGQMVQQWLEATGLHFFSETQLREHLQQVGLQLERYLSLGWVAFVRAVRL
;
A
#
# COMPACT_ATOMS: atom_id res chain seq x y z
N MET A 1 -10.91 -3.66 23.97
CA MET A 1 -9.86 -2.72 24.39
C MET A 1 -8.90 -2.63 23.21
N LEU A 2 -9.00 -1.57 22.41
CA LEU A 2 -8.02 -1.28 21.36
C LEU A 2 -6.73 -0.88 22.08
N SER A 3 -5.74 -1.77 22.08
CA SER A 3 -4.39 -1.48 22.57
C SER A 3 -3.87 -0.25 21.83
N SER A 4 -3.23 0.64 22.56
CA SER A 4 -2.53 1.82 22.07
C SER A 4 -1.77 1.49 20.79
N LEU A 5 -2.28 1.93 19.64
CA LEU A 5 -1.46 2.01 18.43
C LEU A 5 -0.21 2.83 18.81
N SER A 6 0.93 2.37 18.33
CA SER A 6 2.23 3.01 18.49
C SER A 6 2.16 4.51 18.19
N ALA A 7 3.11 5.27 18.70
CA ALA A 7 3.24 6.69 18.37
C ALA A 7 3.26 6.86 16.85
N LEU A 8 2.33 7.65 16.30
CA LEU A 8 2.24 7.86 14.85
C LEU A 8 3.54 8.50 14.34
N PRO A 9 4.09 8.03 13.21
CA PRO A 9 5.33 8.57 12.65
C PRO A 9 5.07 9.91 11.92
N VAL A 10 4.50 10.88 12.65
CA VAL A 10 4.06 12.18 12.10
C VAL A 10 5.18 12.98 11.43
N HIS A 11 6.44 12.69 11.76
CA HIS A 11 7.61 13.30 11.12
C HIS A 11 7.77 12.83 9.65
N LEU A 12 7.21 11.69 9.27
CA LEU A 12 7.18 11.18 7.90
C LEU A 12 6.00 11.74 7.08
N TYR A 13 5.06 12.44 7.73
CA TYR A 13 3.86 12.93 7.05
C TYR A 13 4.10 14.29 6.41
N ARG A 14 3.36 14.52 5.31
CA ARG A 14 3.34 15.77 4.55
C ARG A 14 1.93 16.33 4.50
N CYS A 15 1.77 17.61 4.72
CA CYS A 15 0.50 18.28 4.58
C CYS A 15 0.08 18.38 3.11
N LEU A 16 -1.12 17.87 2.79
CA LEU A 16 -1.66 17.95 1.41
C LEU A 16 -2.06 19.37 1.01
N SER A 17 -2.33 20.26 1.99
CA SER A 17 -2.78 21.63 1.76
C SER A 17 -1.64 22.59 1.42
N CYS A 18 -0.52 22.55 2.17
CA CYS A 18 0.59 23.50 2.00
C CYS A 18 1.94 22.85 1.69
N GLY A 19 2.01 21.51 1.63
CA GLY A 19 3.23 20.77 1.31
C GLY A 19 4.25 20.67 2.47
N ARG A 20 3.96 21.22 3.66
CA ARG A 20 4.84 21.13 4.83
C ARG A 20 5.09 19.69 5.19
N GLU A 21 6.34 19.32 5.33
CA GLU A 21 6.77 18.03 5.87
C GLU A 21 6.92 18.08 7.40
N GLY A 22 6.61 16.97 8.06
CA GLY A 22 6.52 16.88 9.52
C GLY A 22 5.22 17.50 10.05
N LEU A 23 4.28 16.65 10.42
CA LEU A 23 3.03 17.03 11.07
C LEU A 23 3.15 16.84 12.59
N THR A 24 2.12 17.26 13.33
CA THR A 24 2.08 17.15 14.78
C THR A 24 0.82 16.40 15.21
N GLN A 25 0.96 15.48 16.14
CA GLN A 25 -0.18 14.82 16.77
C GLN A 25 -0.61 15.64 18.00
N ALA A 26 -1.87 16.05 18.05
CA ALA A 26 -2.45 16.65 19.25
C ALA A 26 -2.99 15.54 20.15
N PRO A 27 -2.66 15.55 21.45
CA PRO A 27 -3.27 14.63 22.40
C PRO A 27 -4.76 14.96 22.56
N GLY A 28 -5.60 13.92 22.57
CA GLY A 28 -6.99 14.05 22.96
C GLY A 28 -7.09 14.53 24.41
N ARG A 29 -8.04 15.40 24.72
CA ARG A 29 -8.25 15.91 26.09
C ARG A 29 -8.81 14.86 27.05
N GLU A 30 -9.37 13.75 26.52
CA GLU A 30 -9.82 12.57 27.28
C GLU A 30 -9.70 11.32 26.41
N GLN A 31 -9.36 10.18 27.01
CA GLN A 31 -9.32 8.89 26.32
C GLN A 31 -10.71 8.56 25.75
N GLY A 32 -10.82 8.41 24.43
CA GLY A 32 -12.07 8.11 23.73
C GLY A 32 -12.86 9.32 23.22
N SER A 33 -12.36 10.55 23.40
CA SER A 33 -12.94 11.70 22.71
C SER A 33 -12.53 11.74 21.24
N ALA A 34 -13.41 12.29 20.36
CA ALA A 34 -13.14 12.52 18.93
C ALA A 34 -12.02 13.57 18.67
N ALA A 35 -11.01 13.64 19.56
CA ALA A 35 -10.02 14.68 19.68
C ALA A 35 -8.61 14.25 19.26
N ASP A 36 -8.38 12.96 19.00
CA ASP A 36 -7.09 12.51 18.45
C ASP A 36 -7.01 12.91 16.99
N ARG A 37 -6.07 13.78 16.69
CA ARG A 37 -5.89 14.36 15.38
C ARG A 37 -4.43 14.65 15.08
N VAL A 38 -4.09 14.56 13.81
CA VAL A 38 -2.83 15.07 13.26
C VAL A 38 -3.12 16.43 12.65
N TYR A 39 -2.26 17.42 12.84
CA TYR A 39 -2.42 18.74 12.27
C TYR A 39 -1.11 19.28 11.69
N CYS A 40 -1.25 20.18 10.73
CA CYS A 40 -0.12 20.90 10.15
C CYS A 40 0.19 22.14 10.99
N PRO A 41 1.41 22.28 11.57
CA PRO A 41 1.77 23.46 12.37
C PRO A 41 1.90 24.73 11.53
N SER A 42 2.01 24.63 10.20
CA SER A 42 2.17 25.80 9.31
C SER A 42 0.85 26.41 8.86
N CYS A 43 -0.14 25.58 8.46
CA CYS A 43 -1.41 26.09 7.91
C CYS A 43 -2.63 25.72 8.73
N GLY A 44 -2.47 24.95 9.82
CA GLY A 44 -3.57 24.56 10.68
C GLY A 44 -4.46 23.45 10.13
N GLN A 45 -4.18 22.91 8.95
CA GLN A 45 -4.96 21.79 8.37
C GLN A 45 -4.99 20.61 9.34
N ILE A 46 -6.19 20.07 9.56
CA ILE A 46 -6.44 18.97 10.49
C ILE A 46 -6.77 17.70 9.71
N TYR A 47 -6.20 16.58 10.15
CA TYR A 47 -6.44 15.23 9.66
C TYR A 47 -6.94 14.39 10.84
N PRO A 48 -8.18 13.91 10.83
CA PRO A 48 -8.72 13.11 11.92
C PRO A 48 -8.06 11.73 11.99
N ILE A 49 -8.01 11.18 13.21
CA ILE A 49 -7.67 9.78 13.43
C ILE A 49 -8.98 9.00 13.54
N THR A 50 -9.15 7.99 12.70
CA THR A 50 -10.35 7.14 12.67
C THR A 50 -10.46 6.26 13.91
N ALA A 51 -11.62 5.66 14.14
CA ALA A 51 -11.82 4.68 15.23
C ALA A 51 -10.88 3.45 15.11
N SER A 52 -10.39 3.13 13.91
CA SER A 52 -9.37 2.09 13.69
C SER A 52 -7.94 2.57 13.93
N GLY A 53 -7.73 3.84 14.28
CA GLY A 53 -6.40 4.43 14.49
C GLY A 53 -5.70 4.91 13.23
N ALA A 54 -6.31 4.77 12.06
CA ALA A 54 -5.75 5.28 10.82
C ALA A 54 -5.89 6.81 10.74
N VAL A 55 -4.83 7.51 10.30
CA VAL A 55 -4.92 8.95 10.00
C VAL A 55 -5.64 9.12 8.67
N ASP A 56 -6.70 9.94 8.64
CA ASP A 56 -7.52 10.15 7.45
C ASP A 56 -7.13 11.43 6.71
N PHE A 57 -6.53 11.28 5.54
CA PHE A 57 -6.15 12.37 4.63
C PHE A 57 -7.18 12.60 3.51
N ILE A 58 -8.24 11.79 3.40
CA ILE A 58 -9.27 11.90 2.36
C ILE A 58 -10.47 12.70 2.88
N GLY A 59 -10.89 12.45 4.12
CA GLY A 59 -12.13 13.03 4.67
C GLY A 59 -13.38 12.33 4.12
N SER A 60 -14.23 13.04 3.38
CA SER A 60 -15.46 12.47 2.82
C SER A 60 -15.16 11.45 1.72
N SER A 61 -15.81 10.28 1.79
CA SER A 61 -15.70 9.24 0.75
C SER A 61 -16.42 9.61 -0.55
N SER A 62 -17.27 10.65 -0.54
CA SER A 62 -17.94 11.18 -1.75
C SER A 62 -16.96 11.73 -2.78
N ASP A 63 -15.73 12.05 -2.37
CA ASP A 63 -14.69 12.63 -3.23
C ASP A 63 -13.84 11.55 -3.95
N LEU A 64 -14.15 10.26 -3.72
CA LEU A 64 -13.47 9.13 -4.37
C LEU A 64 -14.22 8.74 -5.66
N HIS A 65 -13.55 8.94 -6.79
CA HIS A 65 -13.99 8.38 -8.06
C HIS A 65 -13.41 6.98 -8.23
N LEU A 66 -14.18 5.96 -7.81
CA LEU A 66 -13.76 4.57 -7.84
C LEU A 66 -14.13 3.91 -9.16
N THR A 67 -13.21 3.13 -9.72
CA THR A 67 -13.54 2.18 -10.79
C THR A 67 -14.39 1.03 -10.24
N PRO A 68 -15.12 0.27 -11.09
CA PRO A 68 -15.84 -0.93 -10.64
C PRO A 68 -14.94 -1.93 -9.89
N ALA A 69 -13.68 -2.11 -10.32
CA ALA A 69 -12.72 -2.97 -9.63
C ALA A 69 -12.39 -2.46 -8.22
N GLN A 70 -12.09 -1.18 -8.08
CA GLN A 70 -11.81 -0.55 -6.78
C GLN A 70 -13.02 -0.56 -5.83
N ALA A 71 -14.25 -0.42 -6.37
CA ALA A 71 -15.46 -0.42 -5.55
C ALA A 71 -15.66 -1.72 -4.76
N ILE A 72 -15.13 -2.84 -5.25
CA ILE A 72 -15.21 -4.14 -4.58
C ILE A 72 -14.46 -4.11 -3.23
N ALA A 73 -13.32 -3.43 -3.14
CA ALA A 73 -12.54 -3.29 -1.90
C ALA A 73 -13.30 -2.52 -0.80
N HIS A 74 -14.32 -1.74 -1.18
CA HIS A 74 -15.16 -1.01 -0.23
C HIS A 74 -16.33 -1.85 0.33
N LEU A 75 -16.55 -3.07 -0.16
CA LEU A 75 -17.60 -3.96 0.34
C LEU A 75 -17.24 -4.51 1.73
N PRO A 76 -18.20 -4.55 2.68
CA PRO A 76 -17.97 -5.12 4.01
C PRO A 76 -17.49 -6.57 3.94
N GLY A 77 -16.42 -6.90 4.68
CA GLY A 77 -15.85 -8.25 4.74
C GLY A 77 -15.03 -8.67 3.53
N PHE A 78 -14.83 -7.77 2.55
CA PHE A 78 -14.04 -8.08 1.35
C PHE A 78 -12.62 -8.52 1.71
N ALA A 79 -11.89 -7.74 2.50
CA ALA A 79 -10.51 -8.05 2.84
C ALA A 79 -10.38 -9.37 3.62
N TRP A 80 -11.33 -9.67 4.51
CA TRP A 80 -11.37 -10.95 5.24
C TRP A 80 -11.48 -12.16 4.29
N GLY A 81 -12.42 -12.10 3.35
CA GLY A 81 -12.62 -13.17 2.37
C GLY A 81 -11.49 -13.26 1.36
N TYR A 82 -10.98 -12.10 0.94
CA TYR A 82 -9.87 -12.00 -0.01
C TYR A 82 -8.60 -12.64 0.56
N ASP A 83 -8.14 -12.22 1.73
CA ASP A 83 -6.89 -12.69 2.34
C ASP A 83 -6.92 -14.18 2.71
N ARG A 84 -8.06 -14.66 3.23
CA ARG A 84 -8.14 -16.03 3.78
C ARG A 84 -8.56 -17.10 2.79
N LEU A 85 -9.44 -16.75 1.86
CA LEU A 85 -10.04 -17.71 0.94
C LEU A 85 -9.53 -17.55 -0.48
N TRP A 86 -9.59 -16.32 -1.00
CA TRP A 86 -9.30 -16.07 -2.41
C TRP A 86 -7.81 -16.03 -2.71
N ARG A 87 -7.01 -15.24 -1.97
CA ARG A 87 -5.60 -15.00 -2.27
C ARG A 87 -4.74 -16.28 -2.34
N PRO A 88 -4.77 -17.20 -1.35
CA PRO A 88 -3.92 -18.39 -1.42
C PRO A 88 -4.26 -19.31 -2.57
N TRP A 89 -5.57 -19.41 -2.90
CA TRP A 89 -6.03 -20.22 -4.03
C TRP A 89 -5.77 -19.55 -5.37
N ALA A 90 -6.06 -18.25 -5.47
CA ALA A 90 -5.90 -17.48 -6.71
C ALA A 90 -4.42 -17.39 -7.13
N LEU A 91 -3.49 -17.15 -6.19
CA LEU A 91 -2.07 -17.11 -6.52
C LEU A 91 -1.59 -18.45 -7.08
N SER A 92 -1.98 -19.59 -6.47
CA SER A 92 -1.61 -20.90 -6.99
C SER A 92 -2.19 -21.16 -8.38
N LEU A 93 -3.43 -20.73 -8.63
CA LEU A 93 -4.06 -20.84 -9.95
C LEU A 93 -3.36 -19.95 -10.98
N LEU A 94 -3.11 -18.69 -10.64
CA LEU A 94 -2.55 -17.70 -11.57
C LEU A 94 -1.07 -17.94 -11.87
N THR A 95 -0.32 -18.47 -10.89
CA THR A 95 1.09 -18.84 -11.10
C THR A 95 1.25 -20.21 -11.78
N GLY A 96 0.24 -21.07 -11.73
CA GLY A 96 0.29 -22.43 -12.25
C GLY A 96 1.11 -23.41 -11.37
N GLU A 97 1.44 -23.00 -10.14
CA GLU A 97 2.21 -23.80 -9.18
C GLU A 97 1.69 -23.58 -7.75
N SER A 98 2.07 -24.46 -6.81
CA SER A 98 1.73 -24.26 -5.40
C SER A 98 2.42 -23.01 -4.84
N PHE A 99 1.65 -21.97 -4.57
CA PHE A 99 2.16 -20.67 -4.13
C PHE A 99 1.48 -20.25 -2.82
N GLY A 100 2.02 -20.76 -1.71
CA GLY A 100 1.50 -20.46 -0.37
C GLY A 100 2.10 -19.18 0.24
N SER A 101 1.53 -18.77 1.37
CA SER A 101 1.94 -17.57 2.13
C SER A 101 3.40 -17.58 2.56
N GLU A 102 3.97 -18.75 2.87
CA GLU A 102 5.36 -18.88 3.25
C GLU A 102 6.30 -18.51 2.08
N ARG A 103 6.04 -19.05 0.88
CA ARG A 103 6.82 -18.73 -0.32
C ARG A 103 6.67 -17.27 -0.72
N GLU A 104 5.46 -16.74 -0.67
CA GLU A 104 5.21 -15.32 -0.92
C GLU A 104 5.98 -14.43 0.06
N GLY A 105 5.93 -14.76 1.34
CA GLY A 105 6.64 -14.01 2.35
C GLY A 105 8.17 -14.13 2.26
N GLN A 106 8.74 -15.28 1.84
CA GLN A 106 10.18 -15.43 1.59
C GLN A 106 10.59 -14.56 0.41
N LEU A 107 9.84 -14.61 -0.69
CA LEU A 107 10.11 -13.80 -1.88
C LEU A 107 9.98 -12.30 -1.57
N LEU A 108 8.95 -11.91 -0.84
CA LEU A 108 8.78 -10.51 -0.41
C LEU A 108 9.96 -10.03 0.44
N ALA A 109 10.40 -10.83 1.42
CA ALA A 109 11.55 -10.49 2.25
C ALA A 109 12.84 -10.37 1.44
N GLU A 110 13.07 -11.26 0.47
CA GLU A 110 14.21 -11.20 -0.44
C GLU A 110 14.19 -9.94 -1.31
N LEU A 111 13.03 -9.58 -1.85
CA LEU A 111 12.88 -8.41 -2.72
C LEU A 111 12.98 -7.08 -1.95
N VAL A 112 12.47 -7.02 -0.72
CA VAL A 112 12.55 -5.83 0.14
C VAL A 112 13.94 -5.67 0.75
N GLY A 113 14.58 -6.77 1.19
CA GLY A 113 15.87 -6.72 1.88
C GLY A 113 15.77 -6.03 3.25
N GLU A 114 16.80 -5.26 3.61
CA GLU A 114 16.91 -4.55 4.89
C GLU A 114 16.31 -3.13 4.86
N GLU A 115 15.62 -2.78 3.79
CA GLU A 115 15.09 -1.42 3.58
C GLU A 115 14.04 -1.03 4.62
N ASP A 116 14.20 0.15 5.26
CA ASP A 116 13.30 0.72 6.27
C ASP A 116 13.34 2.26 6.23
N PRO A 117 12.24 2.98 6.53
CA PRO A 117 10.86 2.51 6.72
C PRO A 117 10.18 2.01 5.43
N ILE A 118 9.10 1.24 5.58
CA ILE A 118 8.35 0.61 4.49
C ILE A 118 6.96 1.25 4.39
N LEU A 119 6.56 1.61 3.16
CA LEU A 119 5.18 1.95 2.82
C LEU A 119 4.52 0.75 2.14
N ASP A 120 3.41 0.24 2.70
CA ASP A 120 2.56 -0.77 2.07
C ASP A 120 1.39 -0.07 1.36
N LEU A 121 1.54 0.12 0.05
CA LEU A 121 0.62 0.87 -0.82
C LEU A 121 -0.51 -0.03 -1.32
N GLY A 122 -1.76 0.30 -0.96
CA GLY A 122 -2.91 -0.57 -1.16
C GLY A 122 -2.86 -1.76 -0.22
N THR A 123 -2.64 -1.48 1.07
CA THR A 123 -2.40 -2.49 2.11
C THR A 123 -3.59 -3.43 2.33
N ALA A 124 -4.81 -3.01 1.92
CA ALA A 124 -6.06 -3.73 2.19
C ALA A 124 -6.17 -4.17 3.66
N GLY A 125 -6.34 -5.46 3.94
CA GLY A 125 -6.34 -6.03 5.30
C GLY A 125 -4.94 -6.14 5.94
N GLY A 126 -3.88 -5.55 5.35
CA GLY A 126 -2.52 -5.54 5.89
C GLY A 126 -1.73 -6.84 5.65
N TYR A 127 -2.07 -7.60 4.61
CA TYR A 127 -1.48 -8.93 4.42
C TYR A 127 0.04 -8.89 4.24
N TRP A 128 0.58 -8.04 3.36
CA TRP A 128 2.02 -7.91 3.17
C TRP A 128 2.71 -7.25 4.37
N SER A 129 2.08 -6.26 4.98
CA SER A 129 2.55 -5.69 6.25
C SER A 129 2.75 -6.78 7.31
N ARG A 130 1.77 -7.71 7.45
CA ARG A 130 1.86 -8.83 8.40
C ARG A 130 2.99 -9.81 8.06
N LEU A 131 3.23 -10.11 6.77
CA LEU A 131 4.34 -10.97 6.36
C LEU A 131 5.71 -10.37 6.72
N ILE A 132 5.88 -9.06 6.56
CA ILE A 132 7.10 -8.33 6.96
C ILE A 132 7.26 -8.35 8.48
N LEU A 133 6.24 -7.88 9.22
CA LEU A 133 6.29 -7.72 10.67
C LEU A 133 6.34 -9.05 11.45
N ALA A 134 5.84 -10.14 10.87
CA ALA A 134 6.00 -11.47 11.44
C ALA A 134 7.46 -11.96 11.41
N ARG A 135 8.27 -11.48 10.46
CA ARG A 135 9.69 -11.79 10.36
C ARG A 135 10.56 -10.86 11.19
N ASP A 136 10.23 -9.58 11.16
CA ASP A 136 10.94 -8.55 11.91
C ASP A 136 9.94 -7.54 12.51
N PRO A 137 9.52 -7.72 13.78
CA PRO A 137 8.57 -6.85 14.46
C PRO A 137 9.09 -5.43 14.72
N GLN A 138 10.38 -5.17 14.53
CA GLN A 138 10.99 -3.85 14.75
C GLN A 138 10.92 -2.94 13.53
N ARG A 139 10.55 -3.48 12.35
CA ARG A 139 10.39 -2.72 11.13
C ARG A 139 9.32 -1.64 11.27
N THR A 140 9.59 -0.48 10.69
CA THR A 140 8.60 0.60 10.58
C THR A 140 7.76 0.37 9.32
N VAL A 141 6.47 0.06 9.48
CA VAL A 141 5.56 -0.16 8.35
C VAL A 141 4.37 0.78 8.45
N ILE A 142 4.11 1.50 7.36
CA ILE A 142 2.92 2.32 7.20
C ILE A 142 2.03 1.66 6.14
N GLY A 143 0.86 1.14 6.55
CA GLY A 143 -0.15 0.63 5.63
C GLY A 143 -1.04 1.76 5.13
N LEU A 144 -1.16 1.91 3.81
CA LEU A 144 -1.98 2.91 3.16
C LEU A 144 -3.05 2.27 2.30
N ASP A 145 -4.29 2.74 2.46
CA ASP A 145 -5.42 2.38 1.59
C ASP A 145 -6.43 3.54 1.53
N ASN A 146 -7.28 3.57 0.51
CA ASN A 146 -8.36 4.55 0.41
C ASN A 146 -9.67 4.08 1.04
N ALA A 147 -9.83 2.76 1.26
CA ALA A 147 -11.02 2.12 1.82
C ALA A 147 -10.94 2.01 3.35
N ALA A 148 -11.78 2.75 4.06
CA ALA A 148 -11.78 2.75 5.54
C ALA A 148 -12.09 1.35 6.13
N GLY A 149 -12.94 0.56 5.46
CA GLY A 149 -13.35 -0.77 5.93
C GLY A 149 -12.18 -1.76 5.98
N VAL A 150 -11.33 -1.79 4.95
CA VAL A 150 -10.17 -2.70 4.91
C VAL A 150 -9.08 -2.26 5.91
N LEU A 151 -8.92 -0.95 6.14
CA LEU A 151 -8.00 -0.45 7.17
C LEU A 151 -8.47 -0.81 8.58
N ALA A 152 -9.80 -0.82 8.83
CA ALA A 152 -10.33 -1.29 10.10
C ALA A 152 -10.01 -2.79 10.32
N GLU A 153 -10.05 -3.59 9.28
CA GLU A 153 -9.64 -5.00 9.34
C GLU A 153 -8.13 -5.15 9.56
N ALA A 154 -7.30 -4.37 8.86
CA ALA A 154 -5.86 -4.35 9.07
C ALA A 154 -5.50 -4.02 10.54
N ALA A 155 -6.20 -3.04 11.14
CA ALA A 155 -6.05 -2.68 12.55
C ALA A 155 -6.43 -3.81 13.50
N GLN A 156 -7.51 -4.56 13.22
CA GLN A 156 -7.94 -5.71 14.02
C GLN A 156 -6.94 -6.88 13.99
N GLN A 157 -6.20 -7.01 12.89
CA GLN A 157 -5.21 -8.07 12.71
C GLN A 157 -3.81 -7.66 13.19
N ALA A 158 -3.60 -6.38 13.56
CA ALA A 158 -2.34 -5.90 14.10
C ALA A 158 -2.02 -6.57 15.44
N GLN A 159 -0.75 -6.92 15.65
CA GLN A 159 -0.31 -7.54 16.88
C GLN A 159 0.19 -6.47 17.88
N PRO A 160 -0.05 -6.63 19.19
CA PRO A 160 0.35 -5.62 20.18
C PRO A 160 1.85 -5.34 20.27
N HIS A 161 2.67 -6.26 19.79
CA HIS A 161 4.13 -6.13 19.80
C HIS A 161 4.70 -5.43 18.54
N TRP A 162 3.87 -5.12 17.53
CA TRP A 162 4.28 -4.34 16.35
C TRP A 162 4.23 -2.84 16.66
N GLN A 163 5.25 -2.37 17.35
CA GLN A 163 5.29 -1.00 17.90
C GLN A 163 5.43 0.09 16.84
N HIS A 164 5.87 -0.26 15.63
CA HIS A 164 6.11 0.68 14.52
C HIS A 164 5.18 0.44 13.33
N TYR A 165 4.03 -0.21 13.57
CA TYR A 165 2.99 -0.37 12.55
C TYR A 165 1.93 0.71 12.69
N SER A 166 1.66 1.45 11.62
CA SER A 166 0.62 2.47 11.57
C SER A 166 -0.17 2.41 10.28
N LEU A 167 -1.36 2.98 10.28
CA LEU A 167 -2.29 2.97 9.15
C LEU A 167 -2.64 4.40 8.74
N MET A 168 -2.82 4.61 7.44
CA MET A 168 -3.35 5.87 6.92
C MET A 168 -4.36 5.63 5.80
N ARG A 169 -5.37 6.49 5.77
CA ARG A 169 -6.33 6.55 4.69
C ARG A 169 -5.94 7.68 3.74
N ALA A 170 -5.45 7.33 2.55
CA ALA A 170 -4.97 8.29 1.56
C ALA A 170 -5.10 7.75 0.14
N ARG A 171 -4.88 8.63 -0.85
CA ARG A 171 -4.84 8.28 -2.28
C ARG A 171 -3.40 8.01 -2.70
N ALA A 172 -3.22 6.98 -3.52
CA ALA A 172 -1.90 6.60 -4.04
C ALA A 172 -1.30 7.66 -4.98
N GLU A 173 -2.15 8.42 -5.65
CA GLU A 173 -1.77 9.48 -6.59
C GLU A 173 -1.31 10.77 -5.93
N GLN A 174 -1.52 10.88 -4.60
CA GLN A 174 -1.13 12.05 -3.81
C GLN A 174 -0.80 11.62 -2.38
N LEU A 175 0.40 11.10 -2.17
CA LEU A 175 0.82 10.57 -0.89
C LEU A 175 1.07 11.69 0.14
N PRO A 176 0.41 11.64 1.32
CA PRO A 176 0.65 12.60 2.41
C PRO A 176 1.93 12.24 3.18
N LEU A 177 3.01 11.98 2.47
CA LEU A 177 4.28 11.51 2.99
C LEU A 177 5.43 12.38 2.50
N ALA A 178 6.44 12.56 3.35
CA ALA A 178 7.62 13.36 3.04
C ALA A 178 8.45 12.72 1.92
N SER A 179 9.15 13.56 1.16
CA SER A 179 9.98 13.12 0.05
C SER A 179 11.27 12.46 0.53
N GLY A 180 11.69 11.38 -0.14
CA GLY A 180 12.99 10.75 0.14
C GLY A 180 13.12 10.14 1.53
N THR A 181 12.03 9.64 2.12
CA THR A 181 12.02 9.13 3.51
C THR A 181 11.90 7.61 3.61
N PHE A 182 11.35 6.94 2.61
CA PHE A 182 11.12 5.50 2.65
C PHE A 182 12.27 4.71 2.05
N GLY A 183 12.70 3.65 2.75
CA GLY A 183 13.64 2.66 2.22
C GLY A 183 12.96 1.76 1.19
N ALA A 184 11.69 1.38 1.45
CA ALA A 184 10.91 0.61 0.49
C ALA A 184 9.46 1.11 0.37
N VAL A 185 8.90 0.96 -0.84
CA VAL A 185 7.46 0.96 -1.09
C VAL A 185 7.09 -0.42 -1.63
N ILE A 186 6.14 -1.07 -0.98
CA ILE A 186 5.62 -2.38 -1.41
C ILE A 186 4.17 -2.25 -1.88
N SER A 187 3.73 -3.05 -2.85
CA SER A 187 2.36 -3.03 -3.38
C SER A 187 1.93 -4.42 -3.85
N GLY A 188 1.06 -5.06 -3.08
CA GLY A 188 0.61 -6.43 -3.30
C GLY A 188 -0.71 -6.52 -4.05
N ALA A 189 -0.66 -6.62 -5.40
CA ALA A 189 -1.81 -6.76 -6.30
C ALA A 189 -2.66 -5.49 -6.53
N THR A 190 -2.21 -4.31 -6.09
CA THR A 190 -2.96 -3.06 -6.24
C THR A 190 -2.59 -2.30 -7.52
N LEU A 191 -1.40 -2.54 -8.08
CA LEU A 191 -0.87 -1.75 -9.20
C LEU A 191 -1.78 -1.76 -10.45
N ASN A 192 -2.48 -2.87 -10.67
CA ASN A 192 -3.42 -3.01 -11.79
C ASN A 192 -4.67 -2.12 -11.69
N GLU A 193 -4.98 -1.61 -10.49
CA GLU A 193 -6.18 -0.81 -10.22
C GLU A 193 -5.88 0.69 -10.17
N LEU A 194 -4.60 1.06 -10.19
CA LEU A 194 -4.15 2.43 -9.99
C LEU A 194 -3.87 3.13 -11.33
N PRO A 195 -4.05 4.46 -11.41
CA PRO A 195 -3.50 5.26 -12.49
C PRO A 195 -1.97 5.25 -12.37
N LEU A 196 -1.31 4.47 -13.23
CA LEU A 196 0.07 4.05 -13.06
C LEU A 196 1.05 5.24 -12.92
N ASP A 197 1.03 6.18 -13.86
CA ASP A 197 2.03 7.27 -13.90
C ASP A 197 1.97 8.22 -12.69
N PRO A 198 0.79 8.71 -12.24
CA PRO A 198 0.73 9.52 -11.02
C PRO A 198 1.23 8.75 -9.79
N CYS A 199 0.87 7.47 -9.66
CA CYS A 199 1.28 6.65 -8.54
C CYS A 199 2.78 6.39 -8.55
N LEU A 200 3.38 6.04 -9.70
CA LEU A 200 4.82 5.83 -9.81
C LEU A 200 5.63 7.10 -9.52
N ARG A 201 5.13 8.29 -9.91
CA ARG A 201 5.78 9.56 -9.52
C ARG A 201 5.79 9.76 -8.01
N GLU A 202 4.70 9.47 -7.32
CA GLU A 202 4.62 9.57 -5.87
C GLU A 202 5.49 8.51 -5.18
N ILE A 203 5.49 7.27 -5.68
CA ILE A 203 6.38 6.20 -5.20
C ILE A 203 7.85 6.65 -5.31
N ALA A 204 8.27 7.13 -6.48
CA ALA A 204 9.63 7.62 -6.69
C ALA A 204 9.95 8.83 -5.78
N ARG A 205 8.98 9.73 -5.55
CA ARG A 205 9.17 10.90 -4.69
C ARG A 205 9.44 10.52 -3.23
N VAL A 206 8.69 9.56 -2.69
CA VAL A 206 8.80 9.19 -1.26
C VAL A 206 9.97 8.26 -0.97
N LEU A 207 10.44 7.48 -1.94
CA LEU A 207 11.61 6.62 -1.80
C LEU A 207 12.89 7.45 -1.58
N LYS A 208 13.80 6.95 -0.74
CA LYS A 208 15.19 7.43 -0.66
C LYS A 208 15.93 7.13 -1.96
N PRO A 209 16.99 7.86 -2.35
CA PRO A 209 17.94 7.38 -3.34
C PRO A 209 18.45 5.98 -2.95
N GLY A 210 18.43 5.03 -3.89
CA GLY A 210 18.72 3.62 -3.62
C GLY A 210 17.55 2.82 -3.01
N GLY A 211 16.45 3.47 -2.61
CA GLY A 211 15.28 2.80 -2.04
C GLY A 211 14.53 1.95 -3.06
N ALA A 212 13.89 0.88 -2.59
CA ALA A 212 13.27 -0.15 -3.42
C ALA A 212 11.75 0.05 -3.61
N PHE A 213 11.27 -0.07 -4.84
CA PHE A 213 9.88 -0.34 -5.14
C PHE A 213 9.70 -1.84 -5.41
N VAL A 214 8.86 -2.50 -4.63
CA VAL A 214 8.55 -3.93 -4.78
C VAL A 214 7.06 -4.09 -5.05
N SER A 215 6.71 -4.72 -6.16
CA SER A 215 5.30 -4.98 -6.47
C SER A 215 5.05 -6.42 -6.88
N MET A 216 3.83 -6.87 -6.60
CA MET A 216 3.21 -8.02 -7.25
C MET A 216 2.01 -7.52 -8.04
N HIS A 217 1.89 -7.89 -9.30
CA HIS A 217 0.76 -7.49 -10.15
C HIS A 217 0.44 -8.56 -11.19
N SER A 218 -0.76 -8.51 -11.74
CA SER A 218 -1.13 -9.33 -12.89
C SER A 218 -0.46 -8.75 -14.14
N GLN A 219 0.42 -9.54 -14.76
CA GLN A 219 1.12 -9.15 -16.00
C GLN A 219 0.24 -9.41 -17.22
N GLN A 220 0.52 -8.71 -18.34
CA GLN A 220 -0.12 -8.98 -19.61
C GLN A 220 0.22 -10.40 -20.09
N VAL A 221 -0.79 -11.16 -20.51
CA VAL A 221 -0.63 -12.51 -21.04
C VAL A 221 -1.11 -12.59 -22.47
N GLN A 222 -0.74 -13.67 -23.17
CA GLN A 222 -1.13 -13.94 -24.55
C GLN A 222 -2.20 -15.03 -24.67
N GLY A 223 -2.74 -15.22 -25.87
CA GLY A 223 -3.70 -16.27 -26.15
C GLY A 223 -5.08 -16.01 -25.55
N TRP A 224 -5.73 -17.05 -25.05
CA TRP A 224 -7.06 -16.95 -24.46
C TRP A 224 -7.11 -16.04 -23.23
N GLY A 225 -6.02 -16.00 -22.46
CA GLY A 225 -5.90 -15.13 -21.30
C GLY A 225 -5.99 -13.66 -21.65
N GLN A 226 -5.49 -13.25 -22.81
CA GLN A 226 -5.61 -11.88 -23.29
C GLN A 226 -7.09 -11.47 -23.49
N MET A 227 -7.93 -12.37 -23.97
CA MET A 227 -9.37 -12.09 -24.12
C MET A 227 -10.04 -11.83 -22.74
N VAL A 228 -9.66 -12.59 -21.72
CA VAL A 228 -10.14 -12.39 -20.36
C VAL A 228 -9.67 -11.03 -19.83
N GLN A 229 -8.40 -10.69 -20.04
CA GLN A 229 -7.84 -9.39 -19.61
C GLN A 229 -8.53 -8.21 -20.28
N GLN A 230 -8.79 -8.27 -21.58
CA GLN A 230 -9.53 -7.24 -22.31
C GLN A 230 -10.95 -7.02 -21.74
N TRP A 231 -11.62 -8.09 -21.31
CA TRP A 231 -12.89 -7.96 -20.62
C TRP A 231 -12.76 -7.31 -19.24
N LEU A 232 -11.72 -7.67 -18.48
CA LEU A 232 -11.42 -7.08 -17.17
C LEU A 232 -10.98 -5.62 -17.26
N GLU A 233 -10.34 -5.20 -18.34
CA GLU A 233 -9.96 -3.79 -18.57
C GLU A 233 -11.19 -2.87 -18.60
N ALA A 234 -12.35 -3.36 -19.03
CA ALA A 234 -13.60 -2.61 -18.94
C ALA A 234 -14.05 -2.31 -17.50
N THR A 235 -13.51 -2.99 -16.50
CA THR A 235 -13.75 -2.72 -15.07
C THR A 235 -12.79 -1.72 -14.45
N GLY A 236 -11.79 -1.23 -15.22
CA GLY A 236 -10.77 -0.30 -14.77
C GLY A 236 -9.48 -0.96 -14.30
N LEU A 237 -9.27 -2.24 -14.63
CA LEU A 237 -7.99 -2.91 -14.43
C LEU A 237 -7.06 -2.63 -15.61
N HIS A 238 -5.75 -2.59 -15.33
CA HIS A 238 -4.71 -2.39 -16.34
C HIS A 238 -3.67 -3.52 -16.25
N PHE A 239 -3.26 -4.05 -17.39
CA PHE A 239 -2.28 -5.12 -17.46
C PHE A 239 -1.05 -4.64 -18.24
N PHE A 240 0.14 -4.87 -17.69
CA PHE A 240 1.40 -4.38 -18.24
C PHE A 240 2.30 -5.54 -18.61
N SER A 241 2.96 -5.44 -19.77
CA SER A 241 4.12 -6.25 -20.08
C SER A 241 5.35 -5.77 -19.32
N GLU A 242 6.40 -6.60 -19.22
CA GLU A 242 7.67 -6.16 -18.61
C GLU A 242 8.23 -4.91 -19.30
N THR A 243 8.18 -4.84 -20.64
CA THR A 243 8.69 -3.71 -21.41
C THR A 243 7.95 -2.42 -21.08
N GLN A 244 6.60 -2.45 -21.07
CA GLN A 244 5.80 -1.28 -20.72
C GLN A 244 6.07 -0.82 -19.29
N LEU A 245 6.09 -1.76 -18.32
CA LEU A 245 6.37 -1.39 -16.94
C LEU A 245 7.77 -0.79 -16.79
N ARG A 246 8.78 -1.33 -17.46
CA ARG A 246 10.15 -0.80 -17.48
C ARG A 246 10.21 0.63 -18.00
N GLU A 247 9.48 0.93 -19.07
CA GLU A 247 9.40 2.28 -19.63
C GLU A 247 8.76 3.28 -18.66
N HIS A 248 7.62 2.92 -18.03
CA HIS A 248 6.98 3.76 -17.02
C HIS A 248 7.88 4.00 -15.81
N LEU A 249 8.56 2.97 -15.31
CA LEU A 249 9.50 3.09 -14.20
C LEU A 249 10.66 4.04 -14.53
N GLN A 250 11.26 3.89 -15.72
CA GLN A 250 12.36 4.74 -16.16
C GLN A 250 11.98 6.23 -16.26
N GLN A 251 10.75 6.54 -16.70
CA GLN A 251 10.24 7.90 -16.82
C GLN A 251 10.19 8.64 -15.47
N VAL A 252 10.13 7.91 -14.35
CA VAL A 252 10.08 8.50 -13.01
C VAL A 252 11.38 8.30 -12.21
N GLY A 253 12.45 7.82 -12.85
CA GLY A 253 13.76 7.60 -12.21
C GLY A 253 13.84 6.32 -11.37
N LEU A 254 13.01 5.32 -11.68
CA LEU A 254 13.08 3.98 -11.09
C LEU A 254 13.72 3.00 -12.09
N GLN A 255 14.77 2.31 -11.68
CA GLN A 255 15.44 1.30 -12.50
C GLN A 255 14.93 -0.09 -12.13
N LEU A 256 14.35 -0.81 -13.09
CA LEU A 256 13.93 -2.19 -12.93
C LEU A 256 15.17 -3.10 -12.77
N GLU A 257 15.34 -3.70 -11.59
CA GLU A 257 16.45 -4.61 -11.28
C GLU A 257 16.04 -6.07 -11.44
N ARG A 258 14.82 -6.43 -11.03
CA ARG A 258 14.35 -7.82 -11.05
C ARG A 258 12.90 -7.89 -11.52
N TYR A 259 12.64 -8.82 -12.44
CA TYR A 259 11.29 -9.15 -12.91
C TYR A 259 11.13 -10.68 -12.90
N LEU A 260 10.26 -11.16 -12.02
CA LEU A 260 9.98 -12.60 -11.89
C LEU A 260 8.58 -12.86 -12.44
N SER A 261 8.53 -13.39 -13.65
CA SER A 261 7.28 -13.79 -14.29
C SER A 261 6.89 -15.19 -13.82
N LEU A 262 5.71 -15.31 -13.19
CA LEU A 262 5.12 -16.54 -12.70
C LEU A 262 3.69 -16.65 -13.24
N GLY A 263 3.52 -17.31 -14.38
CA GLY A 263 2.23 -17.44 -15.04
C GLY A 263 1.60 -16.08 -15.38
N TRP A 264 0.48 -15.75 -14.75
CA TRP A 264 -0.23 -14.47 -14.94
C TRP A 264 0.24 -13.37 -13.99
N VAL A 265 1.13 -13.67 -13.07
CA VAL A 265 1.61 -12.76 -12.03
C VAL A 265 3.08 -12.45 -12.24
N ALA A 266 3.48 -11.22 -11.98
CA ALA A 266 4.87 -10.83 -11.89
C ALA A 266 5.18 -10.25 -10.51
N PHE A 267 6.37 -10.61 -9.98
CA PHE A 267 7.00 -9.94 -8.85
C PHE A 267 8.15 -9.09 -9.34
N VAL A 268 8.20 -7.87 -8.87
CA VAL A 268 9.12 -6.86 -9.42
C VAL A 268 9.87 -6.18 -8.28
N ARG A 269 11.16 -5.91 -8.51
CA ARG A 269 11.96 -4.96 -7.74
C ARG A 269 12.48 -3.89 -8.69
N ALA A 270 12.26 -2.63 -8.37
CA ALA A 270 12.91 -1.49 -9.01
C ALA A 270 13.55 -0.61 -7.93
N VAL A 271 14.59 0.14 -8.28
CA VAL A 271 15.36 0.97 -7.34
C VAL A 271 15.36 2.41 -7.83
N ARG A 272 15.22 3.34 -6.89
CA ARG A 272 15.32 4.78 -7.17
C ARG A 272 16.78 5.16 -7.44
N LEU A 273 17.03 5.76 -8.60
CA LEU A 273 18.33 6.30 -9.01
C LEU A 273 18.70 7.56 -8.21
#